data_9bff49bc9130451b6898262d68a90d7c
#
_entry.id   9bff49bc9130451b6898262d68a90d7c
#
_cell.length_a   1.000
_cell.length_b   1.000
_cell.length_c   1.000
_cell.angle_alpha   90.00
_cell.angle_beta   90.00
_cell.angle_gamma   90.00
#
_symmetry.space_group_name_H-M   'P 1'
#
loop_
_entity.id
_entity.type
_entity.pdbx_description
1 polymer ?
#
loop_
_entity_poly.entity_id
_entity_poly.type
_entity_poly.pdbx_seq_one_letter_code
_entity_poly.pdbx_strand_id
1 'polypeptide(L)'
;REAAEGCRLSCQVAVKQDMDIEVPPEVFETKKWKCKVRSNRNVATFIKELVLELPPGEDVGFKPGGYIQIEVPPHELEYKTFDIEEEYHEDWDKFDLWRFRSVVDDTTIRAYSMANYPGETGIIMLNVRVASPPPRQPELPPGKVSSYIFDLKPGDDVTISGPYGEFFIK
;
A
#
# COMPACT_ATOMS: atom_id res chain seq x y z
N ARG A 1 0.51 29.44 -5.49
CA ARG A 1 -0.67 29.97 -6.16
C ARG A 1 -1.91 29.66 -5.33
N GLU A 2 -2.20 28.41 -5.04
CA GLU A 2 -3.37 27.97 -4.27
C GLU A 2 -3.43 28.54 -2.84
N ALA A 3 -2.29 28.67 -2.15
CA ALA A 3 -2.27 29.27 -0.81
C ALA A 3 -2.65 30.76 -0.82
N ALA A 4 -2.39 31.48 -1.91
CA ALA A 4 -2.78 32.87 -2.09
C ALA A 4 -4.30 33.01 -2.35
N GLU A 5 -4.94 31.94 -2.83
CA GLU A 5 -6.38 31.83 -3.06
C GLU A 5 -7.15 31.34 -1.81
N GLY A 6 -6.47 31.23 -0.67
CA GLY A 6 -7.08 30.81 0.59
C GLY A 6 -7.11 29.31 0.81
N CYS A 7 -6.63 28.50 -0.15
CA CYS A 7 -6.57 27.04 0.00
C CYS A 7 -5.57 26.61 1.06
N ARG A 8 -5.88 25.54 1.78
CA ARG A 8 -5.02 24.93 2.79
C ARG A 8 -5.08 23.42 2.66
N LEU A 9 -4.00 22.74 3.07
CA LEU A 9 -3.99 21.28 3.17
C LEU A 9 -4.90 20.87 4.32
N SER A 10 -5.97 20.14 4.04
CA SER A 10 -6.96 19.71 5.03
C SER A 10 -6.35 18.94 6.20
N CYS A 11 -5.34 18.10 5.94
CA CYS A 11 -4.64 17.35 6.98
C CYS A 11 -3.83 18.22 7.97
N GLN A 12 -3.64 19.51 7.68
CA GLN A 12 -2.93 20.47 8.53
C GLN A 12 -3.84 21.54 9.12
N VAL A 13 -5.14 21.48 8.83
CA VAL A 13 -6.12 22.42 9.40
C VAL A 13 -6.53 21.95 10.79
N ALA A 14 -6.24 22.77 11.81
CA ALA A 14 -6.75 22.53 13.14
C ALA A 14 -8.21 22.98 13.26
N VAL A 15 -9.08 22.10 13.71
CA VAL A 15 -10.49 22.43 14.02
C VAL A 15 -10.50 23.27 15.29
N LYS A 16 -10.91 24.54 15.18
CA LYS A 16 -10.95 25.51 16.30
C LYS A 16 -12.35 26.04 16.59
N GLN A 17 -13.27 25.79 15.70
CA GLN A 17 -14.67 26.20 15.76
C GLN A 17 -15.51 25.29 14.87
N ASP A 18 -16.82 25.46 14.90
CA ASP A 18 -17.71 24.79 13.96
C ASP A 18 -17.34 25.15 12.51
N MET A 19 -17.39 24.19 11.63
CA MET A 19 -17.08 24.37 10.20
C MET A 19 -17.98 23.50 9.34
N ASP A 20 -18.31 24.02 8.17
CA ASP A 20 -18.96 23.26 7.11
C ASP A 20 -17.86 22.59 6.26
N ILE A 21 -18.03 21.29 5.98
CA ILE A 21 -17.13 20.53 5.15
C ILE A 21 -17.92 20.02 3.95
N GLU A 22 -17.52 20.48 2.75
CA GLU A 22 -18.03 19.93 1.50
C GLU A 22 -17.12 18.78 1.06
N VAL A 23 -17.71 17.61 0.89
CA VAL A 23 -17.00 16.39 0.46
C VAL A 23 -17.50 16.04 -0.94
N PRO A 24 -16.62 15.93 -1.95
CA PRO A 24 -17.02 15.51 -3.28
C PRO A 24 -17.77 14.17 -3.26
N PRO A 25 -18.86 14.02 -4.07
CA PRO A 25 -19.66 12.79 -4.11
C PRO A 25 -18.85 11.53 -4.36
N GLU A 26 -17.77 11.63 -5.14
CA GLU A 26 -16.89 10.53 -5.53
C GLU A 26 -16.22 9.86 -4.32
N VAL A 27 -16.06 10.59 -3.21
CA VAL A 27 -15.50 10.03 -1.95
C VAL A 27 -16.44 8.98 -1.36
N PHE A 28 -17.74 9.08 -1.61
CA PHE A 28 -18.77 8.13 -1.14
C PHE A 28 -18.95 6.94 -2.08
N GLU A 29 -18.39 6.97 -3.28
CA GLU A 29 -18.46 5.90 -4.27
C GLU A 29 -17.40 4.81 -4.07
N THR A 30 -16.51 4.99 -3.09
CA THR A 30 -15.47 4.01 -2.81
C THR A 30 -16.05 2.70 -2.30
N LYS A 31 -15.62 1.61 -2.92
CA LYS A 31 -15.98 0.24 -2.52
C LYS A 31 -14.85 -0.41 -1.72
N LYS A 32 -15.20 -1.48 -1.04
CA LYS A 32 -14.26 -2.34 -0.31
C LYS A 32 -14.36 -3.75 -0.86
N TRP A 33 -13.19 -4.36 -1.15
CA TRP A 33 -13.12 -5.72 -1.66
C TRP A 33 -12.21 -6.58 -0.80
N LYS A 34 -12.57 -7.84 -0.69
CA LYS A 34 -11.70 -8.88 -0.17
C LYS A 34 -11.09 -9.64 -1.35
N CYS A 35 -9.83 -9.37 -1.64
CA CYS A 35 -9.09 -9.91 -2.77
C CYS A 35 -8.26 -11.11 -2.35
N LYS A 36 -7.88 -11.94 -3.34
CA LYS A 36 -6.89 -13.00 -3.17
C LYS A 36 -5.54 -12.57 -3.72
N VAL A 37 -4.46 -12.92 -3.03
CA VAL A 37 -3.11 -12.79 -3.59
C VAL A 37 -2.97 -13.81 -4.72
N ARG A 38 -2.78 -13.32 -5.94
CA ARG A 38 -2.47 -14.14 -7.12
C ARG A 38 -0.98 -14.47 -7.19
N SER A 39 -0.14 -13.45 -6.98
CA SER A 39 1.32 -13.58 -6.93
C SER A 39 1.92 -12.44 -6.09
N ASN A 40 3.09 -12.71 -5.51
CA ASN A 40 3.84 -11.73 -4.74
C ASN A 40 5.33 -12.07 -4.86
N ARG A 41 6.02 -11.47 -5.84
CA ARG A 41 7.39 -11.81 -6.20
C ARG A 41 8.29 -10.58 -6.23
N ASN A 42 9.56 -10.74 -5.97
CA ASN A 42 10.51 -9.65 -6.16
C ASN A 42 10.67 -9.31 -7.64
N VAL A 43 10.66 -8.03 -7.94
CA VAL A 43 11.00 -7.46 -9.25
C VAL A 43 12.27 -6.61 -9.17
N ALA A 44 12.75 -6.39 -7.95
CA ALA A 44 14.06 -5.83 -7.63
C ALA A 44 14.39 -6.22 -6.17
N THR A 45 15.62 -6.04 -5.77
CA THR A 45 16.15 -6.44 -4.45
C THR A 45 15.22 -6.11 -3.27
N PHE A 46 14.61 -4.93 -3.30
CA PHE A 46 13.76 -4.42 -2.21
C PHE A 46 12.33 -4.08 -2.66
N ILE A 47 11.90 -4.55 -3.83
CA ILE A 47 10.59 -4.26 -4.38
C ILE A 47 9.91 -5.57 -4.78
N LYS A 48 8.72 -5.79 -4.25
CA LYS A 48 7.81 -6.84 -4.71
C LYS A 48 6.71 -6.29 -5.60
N GLU A 49 6.38 -7.06 -6.64
CA GLU A 49 5.17 -6.93 -7.42
C GLU A 49 4.10 -7.81 -6.76
N LEU A 50 3.11 -7.15 -6.15
CA LEU A 50 1.93 -7.81 -5.60
C LEU A 50 0.80 -7.75 -6.62
N VAL A 51 0.28 -8.90 -7.02
CA VAL A 51 -0.92 -9.00 -7.87
C VAL A 51 -2.06 -9.54 -7.03
N LEU A 52 -3.11 -8.75 -6.90
CA LEU A 52 -4.35 -9.10 -6.21
C LEU A 52 -5.42 -9.44 -7.25
N GLU A 53 -6.17 -10.51 -7.01
CA GLU A 53 -7.33 -10.90 -7.79
C GLU A 53 -8.60 -10.46 -7.08
N LEU A 54 -9.43 -9.70 -7.80
CA LEU A 54 -10.73 -9.24 -7.32
C LEU A 54 -11.74 -10.39 -7.29
N PRO A 55 -12.82 -10.29 -6.49
CA PRO A 55 -13.92 -11.23 -6.57
C PRO A 55 -14.48 -11.34 -8.00
N PRO A 56 -14.98 -12.51 -8.41
CA PRO A 56 -15.51 -12.73 -9.76
C PRO A 56 -16.53 -11.68 -10.20
N GLY A 57 -16.31 -11.06 -11.35
CA GLY A 57 -17.19 -10.05 -11.91
C GLY A 57 -17.00 -8.62 -11.35
N GLU A 58 -16.09 -8.43 -10.40
CA GLU A 58 -15.74 -7.12 -9.88
C GLU A 58 -14.57 -6.50 -10.64
N ASP A 59 -14.57 -5.17 -10.71
CA ASP A 59 -13.47 -4.37 -11.23
C ASP A 59 -13.37 -3.06 -10.45
N VAL A 60 -12.15 -2.51 -10.33
CA VAL A 60 -11.93 -1.24 -9.60
C VAL A 60 -12.27 -0.03 -10.46
N GLY A 61 -12.17 -0.14 -11.79
CA GLY A 61 -12.56 0.92 -12.72
C GLY A 61 -11.75 2.21 -12.53
N PHE A 62 -10.43 2.12 -12.36
CA PHE A 62 -9.58 3.27 -12.07
C PHE A 62 -9.03 3.96 -13.33
N LYS A 63 -8.53 5.19 -13.15
CA LYS A 63 -7.76 5.93 -14.16
C LYS A 63 -6.27 5.90 -13.80
N PRO A 64 -5.34 5.99 -14.80
CA PRO A 64 -3.91 6.09 -14.53
C PRO A 64 -3.61 7.22 -13.53
N GLY A 65 -2.83 6.92 -12.48
CA GLY A 65 -2.58 7.83 -11.35
C GLY A 65 -3.50 7.59 -10.15
N GLY A 66 -4.52 6.73 -10.28
CA GLY A 66 -5.34 6.29 -9.18
C GLY A 66 -4.58 5.38 -8.19
N TYR A 67 -5.08 5.31 -6.98
CA TYR A 67 -4.54 4.45 -5.94
C TYR A 67 -5.65 3.70 -5.19
N ILE A 68 -5.27 2.63 -4.53
CA ILE A 68 -6.10 1.91 -3.58
C ILE A 68 -5.55 2.07 -2.16
N GLN A 69 -6.36 1.77 -1.17
CA GLN A 69 -5.89 1.60 0.19
C GLN A 69 -5.91 0.12 0.55
N ILE A 70 -4.83 -0.34 1.19
CA ILE A 70 -4.74 -1.68 1.80
C ILE A 70 -5.01 -1.56 3.29
N GLU A 71 -5.92 -2.38 3.78
CA GLU A 71 -6.18 -2.56 5.21
C GLU A 71 -5.39 -3.76 5.72
N VAL A 72 -4.52 -3.51 6.68
CA VAL A 72 -3.63 -4.51 7.27
C VAL A 72 -4.07 -4.78 8.70
N PRO A 73 -4.38 -6.03 9.05
CA PRO A 73 -4.75 -6.39 10.42
C PRO A 73 -3.55 -6.31 11.37
N PRO A 74 -3.79 -6.35 12.69
CA PRO A 74 -2.72 -6.58 13.66
C PRO A 74 -1.89 -7.80 13.28
N HIS A 75 -0.57 -7.68 13.39
CA HIS A 75 0.35 -8.77 13.04
C HIS A 75 1.69 -8.67 13.74
N GLU A 76 2.38 -9.80 13.76
CA GLU A 76 3.74 -9.94 14.19
C GLU A 76 4.48 -10.78 13.16
N LEU A 77 5.45 -10.18 12.46
CA LEU A 77 6.15 -10.76 11.32
C LEU A 77 7.66 -10.64 11.51
N GLU A 78 8.40 -11.67 11.14
CA GLU A 78 9.85 -11.67 11.12
C GLU A 78 10.33 -11.68 9.66
N TYR A 79 11.27 -10.80 9.30
CA TYR A 79 11.76 -10.71 7.92
C TYR A 79 12.44 -11.99 7.44
N LYS A 80 12.98 -12.81 8.36
CA LYS A 80 13.56 -14.11 8.03
C LYS A 80 12.58 -15.13 7.43
N THR A 81 11.26 -14.88 7.55
CA THR A 81 10.19 -15.73 6.99
C THR A 81 9.71 -15.26 5.62
N PHE A 82 10.20 -14.11 5.15
CA PHE A 82 9.82 -13.58 3.84
C PHE A 82 10.36 -14.47 2.72
N ASP A 83 9.52 -14.66 1.73
CA ASP A 83 9.90 -15.35 0.50
C ASP A 83 10.61 -14.36 -0.44
N ILE A 84 11.93 -14.37 -0.40
CA ILE A 84 12.79 -13.52 -1.24
C ILE A 84 13.54 -14.43 -2.20
N GLU A 85 13.54 -14.10 -3.49
CA GLU A 85 14.22 -14.85 -4.51
C GLU A 85 15.74 -14.89 -4.25
N GLU A 86 16.36 -16.03 -4.47
CA GLU A 86 17.77 -16.34 -4.13
C GLU A 86 18.74 -15.29 -4.69
N GLU A 87 18.46 -14.77 -5.89
CA GLU A 87 19.30 -13.75 -6.54
C GLU A 87 19.44 -12.44 -5.73
N TYR A 88 18.54 -12.19 -4.77
CA TYR A 88 18.54 -10.98 -3.92
C TYR A 88 19.08 -11.23 -2.51
N HIS A 89 19.37 -12.46 -2.13
CA HIS A 89 19.81 -12.82 -0.76
C HIS A 89 21.10 -12.10 -0.38
N GLU A 90 22.08 -11.99 -1.29
CA GLU A 90 23.36 -11.32 -1.02
C GLU A 90 23.17 -9.88 -0.52
N ASP A 91 22.28 -9.14 -1.14
CA ASP A 91 21.97 -7.77 -0.71
C ASP A 91 21.19 -7.74 0.62
N TRP A 92 20.29 -8.69 0.83
CA TRP A 92 19.57 -8.82 2.10
C TRP A 92 20.50 -9.14 3.26
N ASP A 93 21.49 -10.02 3.05
CA ASP A 93 22.55 -10.34 4.00
C ASP A 93 23.44 -9.12 4.27
N LYS A 94 23.90 -8.45 3.21
CA LYS A 94 24.74 -7.26 3.28
C LYS A 94 24.14 -6.13 4.12
N PHE A 95 22.83 -5.93 4.00
CA PHE A 95 22.10 -4.92 4.78
C PHE A 95 21.51 -5.47 6.07
N ASP A 96 21.75 -6.74 6.39
CA ASP A 96 21.27 -7.44 7.59
C ASP A 96 19.75 -7.26 7.81
N LEU A 97 18.97 -7.42 6.71
CA LEU A 97 17.53 -7.17 6.73
C LEU A 97 16.76 -8.29 7.44
N TRP A 98 17.25 -9.50 7.44
CA TRP A 98 16.63 -10.67 8.06
C TRP A 98 16.38 -10.53 9.57
N ARG A 99 17.12 -9.65 10.25
CA ARG A 99 16.98 -9.40 11.69
C ARG A 99 15.73 -8.63 12.08
N PHE A 100 15.11 -7.95 11.12
CA PHE A 100 13.99 -7.07 11.45
C PHE A 100 12.72 -7.84 11.75
N ARG A 101 11.88 -7.21 12.57
CA ARG A 101 10.56 -7.69 12.99
C ARG A 101 9.56 -6.55 12.90
N SER A 102 8.41 -6.81 12.31
CA SER A 102 7.30 -5.85 12.25
C SER A 102 6.22 -6.29 13.24
N VAL A 103 5.89 -5.40 14.17
CA VAL A 103 4.80 -5.60 15.14
C VAL A 103 3.79 -4.49 14.96
N VAL A 104 2.54 -4.86 14.78
CA VAL A 104 1.42 -3.93 14.56
C VAL A 104 0.25 -4.38 15.41
N ASP A 105 -0.13 -3.57 16.38
CA ASP A 105 -1.17 -3.91 17.36
C ASP A 105 -2.57 -3.50 16.89
N ASP A 106 -2.66 -2.51 15.98
CA ASP A 106 -3.91 -1.97 15.47
C ASP A 106 -4.01 -2.07 13.95
N THR A 107 -5.24 -2.20 13.45
CA THR A 107 -5.50 -2.14 12.01
C THR A 107 -4.91 -0.88 11.39
N THR A 108 -4.11 -1.05 10.37
CA THR A 108 -3.39 0.04 9.70
C THR A 108 -3.80 0.10 8.24
N ILE A 109 -4.06 1.31 7.74
CA ILE A 109 -4.43 1.54 6.34
C ILE A 109 -3.35 2.40 5.66
N ARG A 110 -2.93 2.00 4.44
CA ARG A 110 -2.01 2.78 3.61
C ARG A 110 -2.41 2.75 2.15
N ALA A 111 -2.12 3.88 1.48
CA ALA A 111 -2.37 4.07 0.07
C ALA A 111 -1.22 3.53 -0.78
N TYR A 112 -1.57 2.88 -1.90
CA TYR A 112 -0.65 2.40 -2.92
C TYR A 112 -1.18 2.71 -4.31
N SER A 113 -0.35 3.34 -5.14
CA SER A 113 -0.69 3.58 -6.55
C SER A 113 -0.75 2.27 -7.31
N MET A 114 -1.76 2.14 -8.16
CA MET A 114 -1.90 0.98 -9.03
C MET A 114 -0.87 1.03 -10.16
N ALA A 115 -0.23 -0.11 -10.40
CA ALA A 115 0.84 -0.27 -11.39
C ALA A 115 0.37 -0.97 -12.67
N ASN A 116 -0.79 -1.64 -12.64
CA ASN A 116 -1.36 -2.27 -13.83
C ASN A 116 -2.01 -1.23 -14.76
N TYR A 117 -2.15 -1.62 -16.02
CA TYR A 117 -2.91 -0.86 -17.01
C TYR A 117 -4.42 -0.98 -16.71
N PRO A 118 -5.21 0.11 -16.79
CA PRO A 118 -6.64 0.07 -16.47
C PRO A 118 -7.51 -0.90 -17.29
N GLY A 119 -7.03 -1.33 -18.45
CA GLY A 119 -7.67 -2.37 -19.26
C GLY A 119 -7.41 -3.81 -18.76
N GLU A 120 -6.54 -4.01 -17.80
CA GLU A 120 -6.32 -5.30 -17.12
C GLU A 120 -7.32 -5.43 -15.98
N THR A 121 -8.53 -5.83 -16.34
CA THR A 121 -9.66 -5.93 -15.41
C THR A 121 -9.58 -7.14 -14.49
N GLY A 122 -10.25 -7.06 -13.34
CA GLY A 122 -10.32 -8.15 -12.36
C GLY A 122 -9.05 -8.32 -11.51
N ILE A 123 -8.02 -7.49 -11.73
CA ILE A 123 -6.78 -7.51 -10.94
C ILE A 123 -6.34 -6.11 -10.51
N ILE A 124 -5.56 -6.06 -9.44
CA ILE A 124 -4.79 -4.90 -9.01
C ILE A 124 -3.33 -5.32 -8.88
N MET A 125 -2.44 -4.58 -9.53
CA MET A 125 -1.00 -4.77 -9.41
C MET A 125 -0.37 -3.60 -8.66
N LEU A 126 0.52 -3.89 -7.74
CA LEU A 126 1.26 -2.90 -6.95
C LEU A 126 2.74 -3.22 -6.99
N ASN A 127 3.58 -2.20 -7.13
CA ASN A 127 5.02 -2.31 -6.91
C ASN A 127 5.34 -1.70 -5.53
N VAL A 128 5.70 -2.53 -4.58
CA VAL A 128 5.87 -2.14 -3.18
C VAL A 128 7.32 -2.32 -2.75
N ARG A 129 7.95 -1.22 -2.35
CA ARG A 129 9.27 -1.26 -1.73
C ARG A 129 9.13 -1.55 -0.23
N VAL A 130 9.95 -2.48 0.28
CA VAL A 130 10.06 -2.68 1.73
C VAL A 130 10.65 -1.46 2.40
N ALA A 131 9.99 -0.95 3.42
CA ALA A 131 10.47 0.18 4.20
C ALA A 131 11.27 -0.34 5.41
N SER A 132 12.54 -0.68 5.19
CA SER A 132 13.47 -1.02 6.27
C SER A 132 13.90 0.25 7.02
N PRO A 133 14.29 0.13 8.30
CA PRO A 133 14.87 1.23 9.05
C PRO A 133 16.09 1.83 8.32
N PRO A 134 16.26 3.16 8.33
CA PRO A 134 17.43 3.79 7.75
C PRO A 134 18.71 3.31 8.46
N PRO A 135 19.85 3.09 7.76
CA PRO A 135 21.09 2.66 8.37
C PRO A 135 21.60 3.54 9.51
N ARG A 136 21.22 4.84 9.50
CA ARG A 136 21.59 5.80 10.55
C ARG A 136 20.64 5.81 11.76
N GLN A 137 19.53 5.11 11.66
CA GLN A 137 18.48 5.03 12.68
C GLN A 137 17.91 3.60 12.73
N PRO A 138 18.77 2.60 13.04
CA PRO A 138 18.38 1.18 13.00
C PRO A 138 17.38 0.80 14.11
N GLU A 139 17.20 1.67 15.09
CA GLU A 139 16.22 1.54 16.18
C GLU A 139 14.78 1.85 15.77
N LEU A 140 14.58 2.51 14.62
CA LEU A 140 13.24 2.76 14.12
C LEU A 140 12.57 1.44 13.70
N PRO A 141 11.25 1.32 13.90
CA PRO A 141 10.53 0.14 13.42
C PRO A 141 10.48 0.12 11.89
N PRO A 142 10.48 -1.07 11.27
CA PRO A 142 10.21 -1.19 9.84
C PRO A 142 8.78 -0.75 9.48
N GLY A 143 8.57 -0.48 8.19
CA GLY A 143 7.27 -0.05 7.69
C GLY A 143 6.20 -1.14 7.86
N LYS A 144 5.15 -0.83 8.61
CA LYS A 144 4.08 -1.74 9.00
C LYS A 144 3.45 -2.47 7.81
N VAL A 145 2.97 -1.70 6.82
CA VAL A 145 2.20 -2.24 5.70
C VAL A 145 3.11 -2.86 4.64
N SER A 146 4.28 -2.29 4.36
CA SER A 146 5.22 -2.89 3.43
C SER A 146 5.76 -4.23 3.94
N SER A 147 5.96 -4.38 5.26
CA SER A 147 6.35 -5.66 5.86
C SER A 147 5.24 -6.71 5.70
N TYR A 148 3.99 -6.33 5.96
CA TYR A 148 2.84 -7.21 5.74
C TYR A 148 2.76 -7.67 4.28
N ILE A 149 2.91 -6.74 3.32
CA ILE A 149 2.89 -7.08 1.90
C ILE A 149 4.01 -8.06 1.55
N PHE A 150 5.21 -7.89 2.11
CA PHE A 150 6.33 -8.79 1.84
C PHE A 150 6.13 -10.22 2.37
N ASP A 151 5.30 -10.38 3.40
CA ASP A 151 4.98 -11.69 3.98
C ASP A 151 3.85 -12.42 3.24
N LEU A 152 3.02 -11.73 2.48
CA LEU A 152 1.88 -12.32 1.77
C LEU A 152 2.30 -13.43 0.81
N LYS A 153 1.49 -14.49 0.79
CA LYS A 153 1.67 -15.67 -0.08
C LYS A 153 0.49 -15.78 -1.06
N PRO A 154 0.68 -16.41 -2.22
CA PRO A 154 -0.43 -16.73 -3.11
C PRO A 154 -1.57 -17.45 -2.38
N GLY A 155 -2.79 -16.97 -2.55
CA GLY A 155 -4.00 -17.48 -1.89
C GLY A 155 -4.41 -16.74 -0.61
N ASP A 156 -3.55 -15.88 -0.05
CA ASP A 156 -3.91 -15.07 1.11
C ASP A 156 -5.01 -14.06 0.80
N ASP A 157 -5.74 -13.68 1.83
CA ASP A 157 -6.79 -12.64 1.73
C ASP A 157 -6.21 -11.26 2.02
N VAL A 158 -6.54 -10.29 1.17
CA VAL A 158 -6.18 -8.89 1.36
C VAL A 158 -7.41 -8.01 1.19
N THR A 159 -7.67 -7.16 2.17
CA THR A 159 -8.76 -6.18 2.09
C THR A 159 -8.24 -4.87 1.48
N ILE A 160 -8.88 -4.43 0.42
CA ILE A 160 -8.60 -3.15 -0.23
C ILE A 160 -9.84 -2.29 -0.31
N SER A 161 -9.65 -0.99 -0.46
CA SER A 161 -10.72 -0.04 -0.80
C SER A 161 -10.25 0.93 -1.89
N GLY A 162 -11.19 1.46 -2.66
CA GLY A 162 -10.87 2.39 -3.74
C GLY A 162 -11.98 2.51 -4.78
N PRO A 163 -11.63 3.02 -5.99
CA PRO A 163 -10.40 3.75 -6.29
C PRO A 163 -10.38 5.13 -5.65
N TYR A 164 -9.18 5.66 -5.43
CA TYR A 164 -8.95 7.01 -4.94
C TYR A 164 -8.01 7.76 -5.88
N GLY A 165 -7.96 9.09 -5.73
CA GLY A 165 -7.00 9.96 -6.40
C GLY A 165 -7.62 10.82 -7.49
N GLU A 166 -7.11 12.04 -7.59
CA GLU A 166 -7.49 13.05 -8.59
C GLU A 166 -6.29 13.50 -9.44
N PHE A 167 -5.13 12.90 -9.20
CA PHE A 167 -3.90 13.23 -9.92
C PHE A 167 -3.80 12.41 -11.22
N PHE A 168 -4.53 12.88 -12.24
CA PHE A 168 -4.53 12.26 -13.56
C PHE A 168 -3.70 13.05 -14.56
N ILE A 169 -3.15 12.35 -15.56
CA ILE A 169 -2.55 13.01 -16.73
C ILE A 169 -3.63 13.79 -17.46
N LYS A 170 -3.38 15.09 -17.64
CA LYS A 170 -4.25 15.99 -18.39
C LYS A 170 -3.79 16.09 -19.84
#